data_320b37111dd3038ec6c003df8d318a4c
#
_entry.id   320b37111dd3038ec6c003df8d318a4c
#
_cell.length_a   1.000
_cell.length_b   1.000
_cell.length_c   1.000
_cell.angle_alpha   90.00
_cell.angle_beta   90.00
_cell.angle_gamma   90.00
#
_symmetry.space_group_name_H-M   'P 1'
#
loop_
_entity.id
_entity.type
_entity.pdbx_description
1 polymer ?
#
loop_
_entity_poly.entity_id
_entity_poly.type
_entity_poly.pdbx_seq_one_letter_code
_entity_poly.pdbx_strand_id
1 'polypeptide(L)'
;VSEARDALLQAFEYAKVIKSKNIHAMAGVTDLSTKSLVTFIDNLKFAKELVKESNIGLVIEPLNLNDNPGYFLTRVEQAKEICELVGSDSIKIMFDFYHVQINQGNVINRFADNLPFIGHVQIASVKGRSEPDKGELDFSYIIPEIYKIGYKGLIGAEYKPRTTTVSYTHLRAHETRR
;
A
#
# COMPACT_ATOMS: atom_id res chain seq x y z
N VAL A 1 5.43 0.18 -22.08
CA VAL A 1 4.64 -1.05 -21.78
C VAL A 1 5.57 -2.24 -21.60
N SER A 2 6.55 -2.49 -22.49
CA SER A 2 7.50 -3.61 -22.33
C SER A 2 8.32 -3.49 -21.07
N GLU A 3 8.97 -2.37 -20.81
CA GLU A 3 9.81 -2.13 -19.61
C GLU A 3 9.05 -2.39 -18.30
N ALA A 4 7.80 -1.95 -18.18
CA ALA A 4 6.99 -2.19 -16.98
C ALA A 4 6.69 -3.68 -16.78
N ARG A 5 6.45 -4.43 -17.85
CA ARG A 5 6.22 -5.88 -17.81
C ARG A 5 7.51 -6.65 -17.48
N ASP A 6 8.63 -6.22 -18.05
CA ASP A 6 9.95 -6.80 -17.75
C ASP A 6 10.31 -6.58 -16.28
N ALA A 7 10.05 -5.38 -15.74
CA ALA A 7 10.22 -5.08 -14.33
C ALA A 7 9.32 -5.95 -13.41
N LEU A 8 8.06 -6.17 -13.82
CA LEU A 8 7.15 -7.07 -13.10
C LEU A 8 7.67 -8.51 -13.09
N LEU A 9 8.09 -9.04 -14.24
CA LEU A 9 8.68 -10.38 -14.32
C LEU A 9 9.89 -10.52 -13.39
N GLN A 10 10.81 -9.55 -13.43
CA GLN A 10 11.97 -9.53 -12.55
C GLN A 10 11.56 -9.49 -11.07
N ALA A 11 10.58 -8.65 -10.71
CA ALA A 11 10.10 -8.53 -9.34
C ALA A 11 9.49 -9.85 -8.83
N PHE A 12 8.75 -10.58 -9.67
CA PHE A 12 8.20 -11.88 -9.31
C PHE A 12 9.30 -12.93 -9.09
N GLU A 13 10.35 -12.95 -9.92
CA GLU A 13 11.49 -13.85 -9.70
C GLU A 13 12.22 -13.55 -8.39
N TYR A 14 12.46 -12.26 -8.09
CA TYR A 14 13.02 -11.85 -6.79
C TYR A 14 12.12 -12.26 -5.61
N ALA A 15 10.82 -11.99 -5.72
CA ALA A 15 9.86 -12.30 -4.68
C ALA A 15 9.81 -13.79 -4.34
N LYS A 16 9.93 -14.66 -5.35
CA LYS A 16 10.04 -16.13 -5.14
C LYS A 16 11.27 -16.48 -4.30
N VAL A 17 12.44 -15.89 -4.62
CA VAL A 17 13.70 -16.17 -3.91
C VAL A 17 13.65 -15.73 -2.46
N ILE A 18 13.17 -14.51 -2.20
CA ILE A 18 13.09 -13.95 -0.84
C ILE A 18 11.81 -14.36 -0.09
N LYS A 19 10.95 -15.16 -0.72
CA LYS A 19 9.66 -15.62 -0.18
C LYS A 19 8.73 -14.46 0.22
N SER A 20 8.75 -13.37 -0.54
CA SER A 20 7.82 -12.27 -0.34
C SER A 20 6.39 -12.72 -0.63
N LYS A 21 5.43 -12.22 0.17
CA LYS A 21 4.00 -12.50 -0.04
C LYS A 21 3.34 -11.53 -1.00
N ASN A 22 3.88 -10.32 -1.12
CA ASN A 22 3.33 -9.28 -1.98
C ASN A 22 4.44 -8.53 -2.72
N ILE A 23 4.10 -8.01 -3.90
CA ILE A 23 4.91 -7.05 -4.66
C ILE A 23 4.12 -5.76 -4.74
N HIS A 24 4.78 -4.62 -4.53
CA HIS A 24 4.18 -3.30 -4.76
C HIS A 24 4.41 -2.87 -6.20
N ALA A 25 3.32 -2.66 -6.94
CA ALA A 25 3.36 -2.11 -8.29
C ALA A 25 3.12 -0.60 -8.27
N MET A 26 4.18 0.17 -8.48
CA MET A 26 4.12 1.62 -8.56
C MET A 26 3.36 2.09 -9.79
N ALA A 27 2.39 3.00 -9.60
CA ALA A 27 1.61 3.55 -10.72
C ALA A 27 2.40 4.58 -11.56
N GLY A 28 3.40 5.21 -10.95
CA GLY A 28 4.27 6.18 -11.61
C GLY A 28 3.69 7.59 -11.72
N VAL A 29 4.47 8.48 -12.30
CA VAL A 29 4.10 9.86 -12.61
C VAL A 29 3.61 9.93 -14.06
N THR A 30 2.45 10.53 -14.30
CA THR A 30 1.85 10.60 -15.64
C THR A 30 0.81 11.73 -15.74
N ASP A 31 0.32 11.95 -16.95
CA ASP A 31 -0.60 13.05 -17.33
C ASP A 31 -2.05 12.85 -16.88
N LEU A 32 -2.37 11.85 -16.08
CA LEU A 32 -3.72 11.50 -15.62
C LEU A 32 -4.75 11.24 -16.74
N SER A 33 -4.28 10.98 -17.97
CA SER A 33 -5.15 10.72 -19.11
C SER A 33 -5.82 9.34 -19.02
N THR A 34 -6.90 9.18 -19.80
CA THR A 34 -7.53 7.85 -20.00
C THR A 34 -6.53 6.83 -20.55
N LYS A 35 -5.59 7.28 -21.39
CA LYS A 35 -4.53 6.42 -21.93
C LYS A 35 -3.63 5.88 -20.82
N SER A 36 -3.24 6.72 -19.86
CA SER A 36 -2.44 6.32 -18.69
C SER A 36 -3.18 5.31 -17.83
N LEU A 37 -4.49 5.53 -17.59
CA LEU A 37 -5.35 4.59 -16.87
C LEU A 37 -5.42 3.23 -17.57
N VAL A 38 -5.70 3.21 -18.86
CA VAL A 38 -5.78 1.97 -19.65
C VAL A 38 -4.43 1.24 -19.62
N THR A 39 -3.33 1.96 -19.81
CA THR A 39 -1.98 1.37 -19.76
C THR A 39 -1.69 0.73 -18.41
N PHE A 40 -2.04 1.40 -17.32
CA PHE A 40 -1.84 0.87 -15.96
C PHE A 40 -2.68 -0.40 -15.73
N ILE A 41 -3.97 -0.36 -16.08
CA ILE A 41 -4.88 -1.51 -15.98
C ILE A 41 -4.37 -2.69 -16.83
N ASP A 42 -3.89 -2.46 -18.05
CA ASP A 42 -3.38 -3.53 -18.92
C ASP A 42 -2.11 -4.18 -18.35
N ASN A 43 -1.23 -3.40 -17.71
CA ASN A 43 -0.08 -3.94 -17.01
C ASN A 43 -0.47 -4.75 -15.77
N LEU A 44 -1.49 -4.29 -15.03
CA LEU A 44 -2.03 -5.06 -13.89
C LEU A 44 -2.73 -6.34 -14.33
N LYS A 45 -3.43 -6.33 -15.45
CA LYS A 45 -4.01 -7.55 -16.06
C LYS A 45 -2.94 -8.55 -16.50
N PHE A 46 -1.82 -8.07 -17.02
CA PHE A 46 -0.67 -8.92 -17.28
C PHE A 46 -0.10 -9.51 -15.98
N ALA A 47 0.08 -8.69 -14.96
CA ALA A 47 0.58 -9.13 -13.65
C ALA A 47 -0.37 -10.13 -12.96
N LYS A 48 -1.69 -10.05 -13.20
CA LYS A 48 -2.68 -10.98 -12.67
C LYS A 48 -2.37 -12.45 -13.04
N GLU A 49 -1.87 -12.70 -14.23
CA GLU A 49 -1.50 -14.05 -14.65
C GLU A 49 -0.25 -14.54 -13.87
N LEU A 50 0.74 -13.67 -13.66
CA LEU A 50 1.92 -13.98 -12.82
C LEU A 50 1.53 -14.28 -11.36
N VAL A 51 0.57 -13.54 -10.82
CA VAL A 51 0.02 -13.76 -9.47
C VAL A 51 -0.59 -15.15 -9.34
N LYS A 52 -1.40 -15.57 -10.32
CA LYS A 52 -2.04 -16.89 -10.32
C LYS A 52 -1.01 -18.04 -10.31
N GLU A 53 0.09 -17.87 -11.04
CA GLU A 53 1.14 -18.89 -11.18
C GLU A 53 2.04 -18.97 -9.93
N SER A 54 2.24 -17.84 -9.23
CA SER A 54 3.25 -17.72 -8.17
C SER A 54 2.70 -17.77 -6.75
N ASN A 55 1.40 -17.55 -6.56
CA ASN A 55 0.76 -17.32 -5.26
C ASN A 55 1.38 -16.13 -4.49
N ILE A 56 1.93 -15.15 -5.21
CA ILE A 56 2.45 -13.89 -4.68
C ILE A 56 1.45 -12.80 -5.04
N GLY A 57 0.90 -12.10 -4.04
CA GLY A 57 -0.04 -11.01 -4.25
C GLY A 57 0.62 -9.77 -4.89
N LEU A 58 -0.20 -8.92 -5.49
CA LEU A 58 0.22 -7.61 -5.96
C LEU A 58 -0.54 -6.53 -5.23
N VAL A 59 0.13 -5.49 -4.78
CA VAL A 59 -0.50 -4.33 -4.16
C VAL A 59 -0.21 -3.05 -4.94
N ILE A 60 -1.20 -2.17 -4.99
CA ILE A 60 -1.08 -0.82 -5.54
C ILE A 60 -1.36 0.20 -4.44
N GLU A 61 -0.67 1.33 -4.45
CA GLU A 61 -0.68 2.28 -3.35
C GLU A 61 -1.06 3.68 -3.80
N PRO A 62 -2.09 4.29 -3.18
CA PRO A 62 -2.35 5.72 -3.30
C PRO A 62 -1.31 6.54 -2.55
N LEU A 63 -0.48 7.31 -3.27
CA LEU A 63 0.53 8.18 -2.67
C LEU A 63 0.05 9.63 -2.55
N ASN A 64 0.51 10.33 -1.52
CA ASN A 64 0.19 11.74 -1.36
C ASN A 64 0.96 12.63 -2.34
N LEU A 65 0.31 13.69 -2.82
CA LEU A 65 0.85 14.61 -3.82
C LEU A 65 1.89 15.59 -3.25
N ASN A 66 1.96 15.76 -1.93
CA ASN A 66 2.99 16.62 -1.32
C ASN A 66 4.38 16.00 -1.47
N ASP A 67 4.48 14.68 -1.26
CA ASP A 67 5.74 13.95 -1.38
C ASP A 67 5.98 13.44 -2.81
N ASN A 68 4.91 13.22 -3.57
CA ASN A 68 4.95 12.60 -4.91
C ASN A 68 4.16 13.45 -5.93
N PRO A 69 4.64 14.64 -6.29
CA PRO A 69 3.95 15.51 -7.26
C PRO A 69 3.73 14.79 -8.60
N GLY A 70 2.50 14.84 -9.11
CA GLY A 70 2.14 14.24 -10.39
C GLY A 70 1.97 12.70 -10.37
N TYR A 71 2.01 12.08 -9.21
CA TYR A 71 1.76 10.65 -9.11
C TYR A 71 0.33 10.29 -9.55
N PHE A 72 0.21 9.21 -10.32
CA PHE A 72 -1.06 8.85 -10.97
C PHE A 72 -2.13 8.40 -9.98
N LEU A 73 -1.77 7.52 -9.04
CA LEU A 73 -2.69 6.89 -8.09
C LEU A 73 -2.64 7.62 -6.74
N THR A 74 -3.68 8.39 -6.40
CA THR A 74 -3.65 9.27 -5.24
C THR A 74 -4.79 9.06 -4.24
N ARG A 75 -5.83 8.30 -4.61
CA ARG A 75 -7.03 8.09 -3.79
C ARG A 75 -7.35 6.62 -3.60
N VAL A 76 -7.84 6.29 -2.41
CA VAL A 76 -8.25 4.92 -2.08
C VAL A 76 -9.38 4.43 -3.00
N GLU A 77 -10.35 5.30 -3.28
CA GLU A 77 -11.48 4.96 -4.16
C GLU A 77 -11.01 4.69 -5.60
N GLN A 78 -10.04 5.47 -6.10
CA GLN A 78 -9.41 5.24 -7.40
C GLN A 78 -8.70 3.87 -7.45
N ALA A 79 -7.98 3.51 -6.39
CA ALA A 79 -7.33 2.21 -6.28
C ALA A 79 -8.35 1.07 -6.28
N LYS A 80 -9.48 1.24 -5.56
CA LYS A 80 -10.59 0.27 -5.56
C LYS A 80 -11.15 0.07 -6.95
N GLU A 81 -11.51 1.16 -7.66
CA GLU A 81 -12.02 1.09 -9.04
C GLU A 81 -11.06 0.34 -9.97
N ILE A 82 -9.75 0.60 -9.83
CA ILE A 82 -8.72 -0.11 -10.61
C ILE A 82 -8.71 -1.62 -10.28
N CYS A 83 -8.77 -1.99 -9.01
CA CYS A 83 -8.84 -3.40 -8.59
C CYS A 83 -10.10 -4.08 -9.19
N GLU A 84 -11.26 -3.42 -9.17
CA GLU A 84 -12.50 -3.91 -9.74
C GLU A 84 -12.38 -4.11 -11.26
N LEU A 85 -11.78 -3.14 -11.98
CA LEU A 85 -11.57 -3.21 -13.44
C LEU A 85 -10.56 -4.30 -13.86
N VAL A 86 -9.59 -4.61 -13.02
CA VAL A 86 -8.66 -5.72 -13.22
C VAL A 86 -9.34 -7.06 -12.95
N GLY A 87 -10.30 -7.09 -12.02
CA GLY A 87 -11.07 -8.28 -11.71
C GLY A 87 -10.23 -9.41 -11.12
N SER A 88 -9.45 -9.13 -10.08
CA SER A 88 -8.62 -10.11 -9.39
C SER A 88 -8.66 -9.91 -7.88
N ASP A 89 -8.91 -11.01 -7.15
CA ASP A 89 -8.82 -11.00 -5.68
C ASP A 89 -7.38 -10.91 -5.16
N SER A 90 -6.41 -11.12 -6.02
CA SER A 90 -4.98 -11.12 -5.68
C SER A 90 -4.27 -9.80 -5.99
N ILE A 91 -4.99 -8.80 -6.54
CA ILE A 91 -4.52 -7.43 -6.70
C ILE A 91 -5.29 -6.57 -5.71
N LYS A 92 -4.59 -6.04 -4.73
CA LYS A 92 -5.17 -5.36 -3.58
C LYS A 92 -4.56 -3.97 -3.39
N ILE A 93 -5.11 -3.24 -2.44
CA ILE A 93 -4.63 -1.92 -2.03
C ILE A 93 -3.60 -2.08 -0.91
N MET A 94 -2.47 -1.42 -1.02
CA MET A 94 -1.64 -1.08 0.11
C MET A 94 -2.19 0.21 0.72
N PHE A 95 -2.73 0.10 1.93
CA PHE A 95 -3.34 1.22 2.64
C PHE A 95 -2.31 1.80 3.61
N ASP A 96 -1.60 2.84 3.17
CA ASP A 96 -0.71 3.60 4.05
C ASP A 96 -1.48 4.75 4.71
N PHE A 97 -1.65 4.67 6.02
CA PHE A 97 -2.34 5.69 6.82
C PHE A 97 -1.70 7.07 6.68
N TYR A 98 -0.38 7.14 6.49
CA TYR A 98 0.32 8.39 6.26
C TYR A 98 -0.16 9.08 4.98
N HIS A 99 -0.15 8.37 3.85
CA HIS A 99 -0.56 8.94 2.57
C HIS A 99 -2.05 9.26 2.54
N VAL A 100 -2.88 8.39 3.09
CA VAL A 100 -4.34 8.59 3.12
C VAL A 100 -4.72 9.78 3.99
N GLN A 101 -4.07 9.97 5.16
CA GLN A 101 -4.33 11.13 6.01
C GLN A 101 -4.04 12.43 5.29
N ILE A 102 -2.91 12.55 4.61
CA ILE A 102 -2.51 13.78 3.90
C ILE A 102 -3.45 14.10 2.74
N ASN A 103 -3.83 13.10 1.94
CA ASN A 103 -4.65 13.34 0.74
C ASN A 103 -6.14 13.47 1.04
N GLN A 104 -6.67 12.72 2.00
CA GLN A 104 -8.09 12.48 2.09
C GLN A 104 -8.66 12.61 3.51
N GLY A 105 -7.89 12.25 4.55
CA GLY A 105 -8.39 12.15 5.91
C GLY A 105 -9.47 11.08 6.11
N ASN A 106 -10.21 11.12 7.21
CA ASN A 106 -11.29 10.17 7.55
C ASN A 106 -10.85 8.71 7.46
N VAL A 107 -9.62 8.45 7.93
CA VAL A 107 -8.86 7.21 7.62
C VAL A 107 -9.55 5.93 8.09
N ILE A 108 -10.23 5.94 9.26
CA ILE A 108 -10.89 4.74 9.81
C ILE A 108 -12.10 4.36 8.96
N ASN A 109 -12.97 5.32 8.59
CA ASN A 109 -14.13 5.02 7.75
C ASN A 109 -13.68 4.56 6.36
N ARG A 110 -12.68 5.25 5.76
CA ARG A 110 -12.11 4.80 4.47
C ARG A 110 -11.55 3.41 4.54
N PHE A 111 -10.87 3.08 5.63
CA PHE A 111 -10.35 1.74 5.85
C PHE A 111 -11.49 0.71 5.90
N ALA A 112 -12.52 0.96 6.70
CA ALA A 112 -13.68 0.09 6.85
C ALA A 112 -14.41 -0.15 5.51
N ASP A 113 -14.69 0.94 4.77
CA ASP A 113 -15.40 0.92 3.48
C ASP A 113 -14.63 0.16 2.39
N ASN A 114 -13.32 0.06 2.52
CA ASN A 114 -12.44 -0.56 1.52
C ASN A 114 -11.77 -1.85 2.01
N LEU A 115 -12.08 -2.34 3.21
CA LEU A 115 -11.44 -3.51 3.81
C LEU A 115 -11.34 -4.73 2.88
N PRO A 116 -12.36 -5.10 2.07
CA PRO A 116 -12.26 -6.25 1.16
C PRO A 116 -11.16 -6.11 0.09
N PHE A 117 -10.75 -4.87 -0.19
CA PHE A 117 -9.73 -4.56 -1.20
C PHE A 117 -8.34 -4.35 -0.58
N ILE A 118 -8.20 -4.27 0.75
CA ILE A 118 -6.93 -4.00 1.41
C ILE A 118 -6.13 -5.30 1.54
N GLY A 119 -4.91 -5.32 0.96
CA GLY A 119 -3.98 -6.45 1.03
C GLY A 119 -2.80 -6.23 1.98
N HIS A 120 -2.45 -4.97 2.25
CA HIS A 120 -1.40 -4.59 3.19
C HIS A 120 -1.68 -3.24 3.81
N VAL A 121 -1.17 -3.05 5.03
CA VAL A 121 -1.30 -1.79 5.79
C VAL A 121 0.08 -1.25 6.12
N GLN A 122 0.25 0.06 5.94
CA GLN A 122 1.44 0.77 6.37
C GLN A 122 1.11 1.95 7.27
N ILE A 123 2.04 2.30 8.14
CA ILE A 123 1.93 3.39 9.10
C ILE A 123 3.21 4.22 9.18
N ALA A 124 3.03 5.53 9.28
CA ALA A 124 4.06 6.49 9.68
C ALA A 124 3.41 7.72 10.29
N SER A 125 4.18 8.49 11.04
CA SER A 125 3.70 9.75 11.63
C SER A 125 3.38 10.79 10.56
N VAL A 126 2.23 11.41 10.64
CA VAL A 126 1.88 12.66 9.98
C VAL A 126 2.09 13.76 11.04
N LYS A 127 2.85 14.76 10.79
CA LYS A 127 3.61 15.22 9.64
C LYS A 127 5.05 14.68 9.72
N GLY A 128 5.73 14.57 8.58
CA GLY A 128 7.17 14.29 8.52
C GLY A 128 7.55 12.83 8.27
N ARG A 129 6.57 11.93 8.18
CA ARG A 129 6.78 10.50 7.90
C ARG A 129 7.81 9.84 8.82
N SER A 130 7.80 10.24 10.10
CA SER A 130 8.70 9.69 11.12
C SER A 130 8.05 8.50 11.86
N GLU A 131 8.66 8.06 12.98
CA GLU A 131 8.13 6.98 13.81
C GLU A 131 6.65 7.20 14.16
N PRO A 132 5.81 6.16 14.09
CA PRO A 132 4.36 6.27 14.30
C PRO A 132 3.95 6.38 15.78
N ASP A 133 4.73 7.08 16.59
CA ASP A 133 4.51 7.28 18.02
C ASP A 133 3.91 8.64 18.38
N LYS A 134 4.05 9.63 17.48
CA LYS A 134 3.57 11.00 17.64
C LYS A 134 3.18 11.60 16.30
N GLY A 135 2.15 12.43 16.28
CA GLY A 135 1.68 13.10 15.06
C GLY A 135 0.17 13.28 15.05
N GLU A 136 -0.39 13.49 13.86
CA GLU A 136 -1.83 13.71 13.68
C GLU A 136 -2.66 12.43 13.87
N LEU A 137 -2.04 11.24 13.74
CA LEU A 137 -2.70 9.96 13.86
C LEU A 137 -2.32 9.28 15.18
N ASP A 138 -3.32 8.88 15.96
CA ASP A 138 -3.13 8.08 17.15
C ASP A 138 -3.18 6.58 16.80
N PHE A 139 -2.01 5.99 16.59
CA PHE A 139 -1.92 4.57 16.28
C PHE A 139 -2.21 3.65 17.48
N SER A 140 -2.22 4.16 18.71
CA SER A 140 -2.69 3.40 19.86
C SER A 140 -4.20 3.16 19.81
N TYR A 141 -4.94 4.04 19.16
CA TYR A 141 -6.37 3.89 18.85
C TYR A 141 -6.59 3.17 17.51
N ILE A 142 -5.89 3.59 16.44
CA ILE A 142 -6.13 3.10 15.08
C ILE A 142 -5.87 1.59 14.96
N ILE A 143 -4.75 1.08 15.51
CA ILE A 143 -4.37 -0.33 15.35
C ILE A 143 -5.40 -1.28 15.96
N PRO A 144 -5.83 -1.13 17.22
CA PRO A 144 -6.91 -1.94 17.75
C PRO A 144 -8.21 -1.84 16.95
N GLU A 145 -8.56 -0.64 16.47
CA GLU A 145 -9.81 -0.42 15.74
C GLU A 145 -9.82 -1.13 14.39
N ILE A 146 -8.74 -1.09 13.60
CA ILE A 146 -8.69 -1.81 12.33
C ILE A 146 -8.76 -3.33 12.48
N TYR A 147 -8.19 -3.90 13.54
CA TYR A 147 -8.36 -5.33 13.85
C TYR A 147 -9.79 -5.66 14.26
N LYS A 148 -10.46 -4.80 15.02
CA LYS A 148 -11.87 -4.93 15.39
C LYS A 148 -12.80 -4.81 14.17
N ILE A 149 -12.48 -3.97 13.18
CA ILE A 149 -13.16 -3.87 11.89
C ILE A 149 -13.01 -5.18 11.08
N GLY A 150 -11.98 -5.98 11.35
CA GLY A 150 -11.79 -7.30 10.73
C GLY A 150 -10.51 -7.48 9.93
N TYR A 151 -9.57 -6.52 9.99
CA TYR A 151 -8.25 -6.71 9.37
C TYR A 151 -7.50 -7.84 10.05
N LYS A 152 -6.83 -8.70 9.27
CA LYS A 152 -6.10 -9.87 9.77
C LYS A 152 -4.65 -9.91 9.32
N GLY A 153 -4.22 -8.89 8.56
CA GLY A 153 -2.87 -8.82 7.99
C GLY A 153 -1.84 -8.24 8.95
N LEU A 154 -0.62 -8.19 8.50
CA LEU A 154 0.48 -7.50 9.19
C LEU A 154 0.43 -6.01 8.87
N ILE A 155 0.98 -5.20 9.79
CA ILE A 155 1.15 -3.76 9.63
C ILE A 155 2.63 -3.49 9.50
N GLY A 156 3.04 -2.86 8.39
CA GLY A 156 4.39 -2.37 8.16
C GLY A 156 4.57 -0.95 8.68
N ALA A 157 5.71 -0.65 9.28
CA ALA A 157 6.08 0.72 9.62
C ALA A 157 7.08 1.23 8.57
N GLU A 158 6.61 2.12 7.68
CA GLU A 158 7.44 2.72 6.63
C GLU A 158 7.68 4.20 6.94
N TYR A 159 8.77 4.49 7.62
CA TYR A 159 9.06 5.83 8.12
C TYR A 159 10.53 6.24 7.97
N LYS A 160 10.78 7.53 8.09
CA LYS A 160 12.12 8.13 8.14
C LYS A 160 12.52 8.30 9.61
N PRO A 161 13.52 7.57 10.12
CA PRO A 161 13.95 7.68 11.51
C PRO A 161 14.36 9.13 11.85
N ARG A 162 13.89 9.65 13.01
CA ARG A 162 14.27 10.97 13.52
C ARG A 162 15.73 11.04 13.93
N THR A 163 16.32 9.89 14.28
CA THR A 163 17.74 9.76 14.62
C THR A 163 18.36 8.57 13.89
N THR A 164 19.52 8.10 14.33
CA THR A 164 20.16 6.93 13.70
C THR A 164 19.33 5.67 13.88
N THR A 165 19.24 4.86 12.84
CA THR A 165 18.41 3.63 12.76
C THR A 165 18.60 2.67 13.93
N VAL A 166 19.80 2.63 14.52
CA VAL A 166 20.13 1.76 15.66
C VAL A 166 19.38 2.13 16.95
N SER A 167 18.98 3.39 17.11
CA SER A 167 18.29 3.87 18.32
C SER A 167 16.79 3.49 18.35
N TYR A 168 16.21 3.05 17.24
CA TYR A 168 14.76 2.83 17.08
C TYR A 168 14.35 1.42 16.65
N THR A 169 15.27 0.47 16.62
CA THR A 169 14.92 -0.94 16.39
C THR A 169 14.08 -1.55 17.54
N HIS A 170 13.76 -0.76 18.55
CA HIS A 170 12.85 -1.10 19.63
C HIS A 170 11.52 -0.35 19.56
N LEU A 171 10.85 -0.33 18.39
CA LEU A 171 9.40 -0.26 18.42
C LEU A 171 8.98 -1.46 19.26
N ARG A 172 8.58 -1.24 20.51
CA ARG A 172 7.96 -2.29 21.31
C ARG A 172 6.80 -2.82 20.50
N ALA A 173 6.98 -3.98 19.87
CA ALA A 173 5.87 -4.77 19.44
C ALA A 173 5.00 -4.89 20.69
N HIS A 174 3.83 -4.28 20.68
CA HIS A 174 2.82 -4.63 21.65
C HIS A 174 2.49 -6.08 21.32
N GLU A 175 3.16 -7.00 22.01
CA GLU A 175 2.71 -8.37 22.08
C GLU A 175 1.27 -8.30 22.56
N THR A 176 0.35 -8.52 21.65
CA THR A 176 -1.02 -8.87 22.01
C THR A 176 -0.91 -10.21 22.70
N ARG A 177 -0.78 -10.17 24.03
CA ARG A 177 -0.97 -11.37 24.86
C ARG A 177 -2.35 -11.91 24.51
N ARG A 178 -2.36 -13.15 24.04
CA ARG A 178 -3.56 -13.95 23.85
C ARG A 178 -4.28 -14.14 25.20
#